data_3cadd81024d6848f5e7723ab88c371bc
#
_entry.id   3cadd81024d6848f5e7723ab88c371bc
#
_cell.length_a   1.000
_cell.length_b   1.000
_cell.length_c   1.000
_cell.angle_alpha   90.00
_cell.angle_beta   90.00
_cell.angle_gamma   90.00
#
_symmetry.space_group_name_H-M   'P 1'
#
loop_
_entity.id
_entity.type
_entity.pdbx_description
1 polymer ?
#
loop_
_entity_poly.entity_id
_entity_poly.type
_entity_poly.pdbx_seq_one_letter_code
_entity_poly.pdbx_strand_id
1 'polypeptide(L)'
;MKEETIIRISVRSLVEFILREGDIDNRVSGSMEKDAMLLGGKIHRKIQSRMGTNYTAEVPLKIQMPCDGFVLQIEGRADGVLKDDGKVLIDEIKGILRSLEHLEAPVPVHLAQAKCYAYIYAVQNSLKCIDVQMTYCQMETEEIRRFCQEFEFQELQTWFQDLVTQYEKWAKFEIEWRNVRNDSIRQIEFPFPYREGQRDLVVSVYRTILRKKKLFIQAPTGVGKTMA
;
A
#
# COMPACT_ATOMS: atom_id res chain seq x y z
N MET A 1 -2.42 22.30 -22.18
CA MET A 1 -2.36 20.85 -21.94
C MET A 1 -3.08 20.62 -20.61
N LYS A 2 -4.15 19.81 -20.56
CA LYS A 2 -4.75 19.42 -19.28
C LYS A 2 -3.72 18.54 -18.56
N GLU A 3 -3.35 18.85 -17.33
CA GLU A 3 -2.56 17.95 -16.51
C GLU A 3 -3.30 16.62 -16.39
N GLU A 4 -2.60 15.54 -16.70
CA GLU A 4 -3.15 14.20 -16.62
C GLU A 4 -3.38 13.85 -15.15
N THR A 5 -4.60 13.49 -14.80
CA THR A 5 -4.93 13.15 -13.41
C THR A 5 -4.30 11.82 -13.04
N ILE A 6 -3.39 11.83 -12.06
CA ILE A 6 -2.73 10.61 -11.59
C ILE A 6 -3.31 10.22 -10.23
N ILE A 7 -3.87 9.02 -10.16
CA ILE A 7 -4.26 8.37 -8.91
C ILE A 7 -3.15 7.40 -8.50
N ARG A 8 -2.72 7.49 -7.23
CA ARG A 8 -1.69 6.63 -6.67
C ARG A 8 -2.26 5.67 -5.65
N ILE A 9 -1.93 4.40 -5.79
CA ILE A 9 -2.28 3.36 -4.83
C ILE A 9 -1.10 2.43 -4.59
N SER A 10 -0.94 1.97 -3.33
CA SER A 10 0.05 0.94 -3.06
C SER A 10 -0.46 -0.44 -3.51
N VAL A 11 0.45 -1.33 -3.90
CA VAL A 11 0.12 -2.74 -4.21
C VAL A 11 -0.69 -3.35 -3.07
N ARG A 12 -0.22 -3.17 -1.83
CA ARG A 12 -0.92 -3.69 -0.65
C ARG A 12 -2.35 -3.17 -0.55
N SER A 13 -2.55 -1.85 -0.65
CA SER A 13 -3.89 -1.25 -0.57
C SER A 13 -4.81 -1.73 -1.69
N LEU A 14 -4.27 -1.91 -2.90
CA LEU A 14 -5.03 -2.40 -4.05
C LEU A 14 -5.55 -3.83 -3.81
N VAL A 15 -4.67 -4.76 -3.42
CA VAL A 15 -5.06 -6.16 -3.21
C VAL A 15 -5.96 -6.32 -1.98
N GLU A 16 -5.70 -5.61 -0.89
CA GLU A 16 -6.55 -5.62 0.30
C GLU A 16 -7.93 -5.03 0.01
N PHE A 17 -8.03 -4.01 -0.84
CA PHE A 17 -9.32 -3.41 -1.19
C PHE A 17 -10.18 -4.31 -2.07
N ILE A 18 -9.58 -4.98 -3.06
CA ILE A 18 -10.33 -5.78 -4.05
C ILE A 18 -10.55 -7.23 -3.57
N LEU A 19 -9.55 -7.83 -2.92
CA LEU A 19 -9.52 -9.27 -2.62
C LEU A 19 -9.72 -9.59 -1.13
N ARG A 20 -10.05 -8.59 -0.31
CA ARG A 20 -10.32 -8.82 1.09
C ARG A 20 -11.66 -9.54 1.25
N GLU A 21 -11.62 -10.70 1.86
CA GLU A 21 -12.78 -11.54 2.16
C GLU A 21 -12.92 -11.76 3.66
N GLY A 22 -14.11 -12.09 4.12
CA GLY A 22 -14.44 -12.39 5.50
C GLY A 22 -15.18 -11.29 6.23
N ASP A 23 -15.52 -11.54 7.49
CA ASP A 23 -16.26 -10.62 8.34
C ASP A 23 -15.38 -9.50 8.89
N ILE A 24 -16.01 -8.37 9.26
CA ILE A 24 -15.35 -7.28 9.96
C ILE A 24 -15.00 -7.76 11.38
N ASP A 25 -13.70 -7.87 11.65
CA ASP A 25 -13.19 -8.19 12.99
C ASP A 25 -12.67 -6.93 13.69
N ASN A 26 -13.37 -6.48 14.70
CA ASN A 26 -13.00 -5.31 15.50
C ASN A 26 -12.37 -5.67 16.88
N ARG A 27 -12.03 -6.95 17.08
CA ARG A 27 -11.47 -7.44 18.36
C ARG A 27 -9.99 -7.09 18.55
N VAL A 28 -9.31 -6.63 17.50
CA VAL A 28 -7.89 -6.27 17.57
C VAL A 28 -7.74 -4.82 18.03
N SER A 29 -7.14 -4.61 19.19
CA SER A 29 -6.85 -3.28 19.71
C SER A 29 -5.48 -2.76 19.22
N GLY A 30 -5.40 -1.45 18.90
CA GLY A 30 -4.25 -0.82 18.23
C GLY A 30 -2.89 -0.87 18.96
N SER A 31 -2.77 -1.35 20.20
CA SER A 31 -1.48 -1.56 20.86
C SER A 31 -0.79 -2.84 20.39
N MET A 32 -1.53 -3.92 20.19
CA MET A 32 -1.00 -5.19 19.65
C MET A 32 -0.53 -5.06 18.19
N GLU A 33 -1.17 -4.18 17.40
CA GLU A 33 -0.75 -3.93 16.01
C GLU A 33 0.62 -3.28 15.89
N LYS A 34 0.96 -2.32 16.77
CA LYS A 34 2.26 -1.64 16.74
C LYS A 34 3.40 -2.59 17.08
N ASP A 35 3.23 -3.43 18.09
CA ASP A 35 4.24 -4.40 18.50
C ASP A 35 4.41 -5.50 17.43
N ALA A 36 3.31 -5.97 16.84
CA ALA A 36 3.34 -6.92 15.73
C ALA A 36 4.02 -6.33 14.48
N MET A 37 3.78 -5.06 14.17
CA MET A 37 4.44 -4.36 13.04
C MET A 37 5.95 -4.21 13.28
N LEU A 38 6.37 -3.84 14.47
CA LEU A 38 7.79 -3.72 14.84
C LEU A 38 8.50 -5.07 14.78
N LEU A 39 7.84 -6.12 15.30
CA LEU A 39 8.36 -7.48 15.27
C LEU A 39 8.45 -8.02 13.85
N GLY A 40 7.40 -7.79 13.01
CA GLY A 40 7.39 -8.14 11.60
C GLY A 40 8.58 -7.53 10.86
N GLY A 41 8.85 -6.23 11.04
CA GLY A 41 9.99 -5.56 10.43
C GLY A 41 11.36 -6.09 10.89
N LYS A 42 11.49 -6.61 12.12
CA LYS A 42 12.70 -7.28 12.58
C LYS A 42 12.89 -8.64 11.88
N ILE A 43 11.81 -9.39 11.72
CA ILE A 43 11.81 -10.70 11.05
C ILE A 43 12.20 -10.56 9.59
N HIS A 44 11.60 -9.59 8.86
CA HIS A 44 11.97 -9.32 7.46
C HIS A 44 13.48 -9.10 7.33
N ARG A 45 14.05 -8.16 8.09
CA ARG A 45 15.50 -7.89 8.06
C ARG A 45 16.34 -9.11 8.43
N LYS A 46 15.89 -9.92 9.38
CA LYS A 46 16.60 -11.13 9.80
C LYS A 46 16.62 -12.19 8.70
N ILE A 47 15.50 -12.40 7.99
CA ILE A 47 15.43 -13.33 6.87
C ILE A 47 16.28 -12.81 5.72
N GLN A 48 16.09 -11.55 5.31
CA GLN A 48 16.84 -10.91 4.25
C GLN A 48 18.37 -10.95 4.47
N SER A 49 18.83 -10.75 5.71
CA SER A 49 20.26 -10.79 6.04
C SER A 49 20.91 -12.18 5.93
N ARG A 50 20.10 -13.24 5.89
CA ARG A 50 20.56 -14.63 5.74
C ARG A 50 20.57 -15.11 4.28
N MET A 51 20.06 -14.26 3.37
CA MET A 51 20.04 -14.57 1.95
C MET A 51 21.39 -14.31 1.30
N GLY A 52 21.67 -15.01 0.20
CA GLY A 52 22.94 -14.90 -0.52
C GLY A 52 23.09 -13.58 -1.29
N THR A 53 24.24 -13.43 -1.97
CA THR A 53 24.59 -12.22 -2.74
C THR A 53 23.73 -12.01 -3.98
N ASN A 54 23.04 -13.04 -4.45
CA ASN A 54 22.09 -13.01 -5.56
C ASN A 54 20.68 -12.56 -5.16
N TYR A 55 20.49 -12.20 -3.89
CA TYR A 55 19.24 -11.66 -3.33
C TYR A 55 19.32 -10.14 -3.13
N THR A 56 18.38 -9.41 -3.69
CA THR A 56 18.23 -7.96 -3.49
C THR A 56 17.00 -7.70 -2.65
N ALA A 57 17.20 -7.17 -1.43
CA ALA A 57 16.13 -6.83 -0.52
C ALA A 57 15.47 -5.49 -0.87
N GLU A 58 14.19 -5.32 -0.49
CA GLU A 58 13.47 -4.05 -0.50
C GLU A 58 13.44 -3.35 -1.87
N VAL A 59 13.11 -4.10 -2.94
CA VAL A 59 13.13 -3.60 -4.32
C VAL A 59 11.90 -2.73 -4.61
N PRO A 60 12.09 -1.42 -4.90
CA PRO A 60 10.99 -0.54 -5.25
C PRO A 60 10.46 -0.86 -6.66
N LEU A 61 9.15 -1.01 -6.77
CA LEU A 61 8.45 -1.34 -8.00
C LEU A 61 7.30 -0.37 -8.25
N LYS A 62 7.12 0.02 -9.50
CA LYS A 62 6.08 0.95 -9.91
C LYS A 62 5.64 0.69 -11.34
N ILE A 63 4.33 0.77 -11.58
CA ILE A 63 3.74 0.71 -12.92
C ILE A 63 2.67 1.79 -13.06
N GLN A 64 2.47 2.28 -14.28
CA GLN A 64 1.40 3.19 -14.62
C GLN A 64 0.47 2.51 -15.62
N MET A 65 -0.80 2.49 -15.29
CA MET A 65 -1.87 1.90 -16.11
C MET A 65 -2.78 3.03 -16.61
N PRO A 66 -2.88 3.23 -17.94
CA PRO A 66 -3.83 4.18 -18.50
C PRO A 66 -5.27 3.67 -18.27
N CYS A 67 -6.11 4.54 -17.73
CA CYS A 67 -7.54 4.31 -17.49
C CYS A 67 -8.38 5.38 -18.20
N ASP A 68 -9.71 5.24 -18.18
CA ASP A 68 -10.60 6.22 -18.79
C ASP A 68 -10.58 7.56 -18.04
N GLY A 69 -9.83 8.53 -18.57
CA GLY A 69 -9.72 9.91 -18.07
C GLY A 69 -8.67 10.12 -16.96
N PHE A 70 -7.88 9.13 -16.60
CA PHE A 70 -6.79 9.26 -15.63
C PHE A 70 -5.72 8.17 -15.82
N VAL A 71 -4.60 8.30 -15.09
CA VAL A 71 -3.58 7.26 -14.98
C VAL A 71 -3.58 6.70 -13.57
N LEU A 72 -3.70 5.38 -13.44
CA LEU A 72 -3.53 4.67 -12.18
C LEU A 72 -2.06 4.30 -11.99
N GLN A 73 -1.40 4.91 -11.01
CA GLN A 73 -0.05 4.57 -10.60
C GLN A 73 -0.09 3.59 -9.44
N ILE A 74 0.38 2.37 -9.68
CA ILE A 74 0.47 1.31 -8.67
C ILE A 74 1.93 1.16 -8.29
N GLU A 75 2.22 1.25 -6.99
CA GLU A 75 3.60 1.22 -6.51
C GLU A 75 3.71 0.45 -5.19
N GLY A 76 4.92 -0.05 -4.92
CA GLY A 76 5.22 -0.73 -3.68
C GLY A 76 6.68 -1.17 -3.64
N ARG A 77 6.97 -2.06 -2.72
CA ARG A 77 8.32 -2.55 -2.51
C ARG A 77 8.25 -4.04 -2.22
N ALA A 78 8.82 -4.84 -3.12
CA ALA A 78 8.95 -6.28 -2.91
C ALA A 78 9.97 -6.54 -1.79
N ASP A 79 9.67 -7.46 -0.90
CA ASP A 79 10.57 -7.79 0.21
C ASP A 79 11.91 -8.32 -0.30
N GLY A 80 11.90 -9.09 -1.41
CA GLY A 80 13.12 -9.53 -2.05
C GLY A 80 12.96 -9.97 -3.50
N VAL A 81 14.08 -9.88 -4.23
CA VAL A 81 14.24 -10.42 -5.58
C VAL A 81 15.49 -11.27 -5.60
N LEU A 82 15.33 -12.56 -5.88
CA LEU A 82 16.42 -13.52 -6.07
C LEU A 82 16.65 -13.71 -7.57
N LYS A 83 17.92 -13.71 -7.98
CA LYS A 83 18.34 -13.99 -9.36
C LYS A 83 19.33 -15.16 -9.35
N ASP A 84 18.95 -16.26 -9.95
CA ASP A 84 19.78 -17.47 -9.97
C ASP A 84 19.66 -18.18 -11.33
N ASP A 85 20.78 -18.44 -11.96
CA ASP A 85 20.89 -19.16 -13.27
C ASP A 85 19.85 -18.74 -14.32
N GLY A 86 19.64 -17.43 -14.45
CA GLY A 86 18.69 -16.87 -15.42
C GLY A 86 17.22 -16.92 -14.97
N LYS A 87 16.93 -17.50 -13.82
CA LYS A 87 15.62 -17.45 -13.15
C LYS A 87 15.53 -16.25 -12.22
N VAL A 88 14.32 -15.71 -12.10
CA VAL A 88 14.01 -14.60 -11.18
C VAL A 88 12.87 -15.03 -10.29
N LEU A 89 13.04 -14.80 -8.99
CA LEU A 89 12.04 -15.11 -7.98
C LEU A 89 11.75 -13.86 -7.16
N ILE A 90 10.47 -13.54 -7.01
CA ILE A 90 9.97 -12.54 -6.05
C ILE A 90 9.69 -13.25 -4.74
N ASP A 91 10.29 -12.77 -3.66
CA ASP A 91 10.07 -13.26 -2.30
C ASP A 91 9.24 -12.25 -1.50
N GLU A 92 8.10 -12.70 -1.00
CA GLU A 92 7.23 -11.91 -0.11
C GLU A 92 7.21 -12.56 1.26
N ILE A 93 7.63 -11.81 2.28
CA ILE A 93 7.83 -12.30 3.64
C ILE A 93 6.65 -11.88 4.52
N LYS A 94 6.10 -12.82 5.27
CA LYS A 94 5.00 -12.56 6.22
C LYS A 94 5.31 -13.14 7.59
N GLY A 95 5.41 -12.26 8.58
CA GLY A 95 5.41 -12.66 9.98
C GLY A 95 3.99 -12.99 10.46
N ILE A 96 3.79 -14.14 11.08
CA ILE A 96 2.51 -14.56 11.64
C ILE A 96 2.66 -15.03 13.08
N LEU A 97 1.62 -14.81 13.89
CA LEU A 97 1.58 -15.27 15.29
C LEU A 97 1.01 -16.70 15.41
N ARG A 98 0.22 -17.13 14.43
CA ARG A 98 -0.37 -18.46 14.41
C ARG A 98 0.69 -19.52 14.11
N SER A 99 0.44 -20.78 14.58
CA SER A 99 1.25 -21.93 14.19
C SER A 99 1.24 -22.12 12.66
N LEU A 100 2.37 -22.55 12.11
CA LEU A 100 2.51 -22.89 10.70
C LEU A 100 1.96 -24.28 10.36
N GLU A 101 1.64 -25.13 11.34
CA GLU A 101 1.22 -26.53 11.12
C GLU A 101 0.00 -26.64 10.17
N HIS A 102 -0.94 -25.72 10.30
CA HIS A 102 -2.19 -25.70 9.51
C HIS A 102 -2.12 -24.78 8.28
N LEU A 103 -0.93 -24.24 7.97
CA LEU A 103 -0.77 -23.40 6.78
C LEU A 103 -0.40 -24.28 5.58
N GLU A 104 -1.40 -24.84 4.90
CA GLU A 104 -1.21 -25.74 3.76
C GLU A 104 -0.97 -25.01 2.44
N ALA A 105 -1.42 -23.76 2.33
CA ALA A 105 -1.29 -22.92 1.15
C ALA A 105 -1.06 -21.45 1.52
N PRO A 106 -0.54 -20.63 0.61
CA PRO A 106 -0.44 -19.19 0.82
C PRO A 106 -1.81 -18.54 1.05
N VAL A 107 -1.86 -17.56 1.95
CA VAL A 107 -3.06 -16.71 2.11
C VAL A 107 -3.30 -15.95 0.80
N PRO A 108 -4.52 -16.01 0.21
CA PRO A 108 -4.77 -15.47 -1.12
C PRO A 108 -4.37 -14.00 -1.30
N VAL A 109 -4.68 -13.13 -0.34
CA VAL A 109 -4.33 -11.71 -0.41
C VAL A 109 -2.81 -11.46 -0.33
N HIS A 110 -2.06 -12.29 0.38
CA HIS A 110 -0.60 -12.20 0.44
C HIS A 110 0.03 -12.66 -0.89
N LEU A 111 -0.47 -13.77 -1.45
CA LEU A 111 -0.03 -14.26 -2.77
C LEU A 111 -0.36 -13.22 -3.86
N ALA A 112 -1.51 -12.58 -3.80
CA ALA A 112 -1.88 -11.52 -4.73
C ALA A 112 -0.92 -10.34 -4.67
N GLN A 113 -0.44 -9.95 -3.49
CA GLN A 113 0.58 -8.92 -3.33
C GLN A 113 1.89 -9.32 -4.05
N ALA A 114 2.36 -10.54 -3.84
CA ALA A 114 3.55 -11.08 -4.49
C ALA A 114 3.38 -11.19 -6.02
N LYS A 115 2.20 -11.63 -6.50
CA LYS A 115 1.86 -11.67 -7.95
C LYS A 115 1.90 -10.26 -8.57
N CYS A 116 1.42 -9.23 -7.89
CA CYS A 116 1.54 -7.85 -8.36
C CYS A 116 3.00 -7.45 -8.55
N TYR A 117 3.86 -7.74 -7.58
CA TYR A 117 5.29 -7.46 -7.70
C TYR A 117 5.94 -8.26 -8.81
N ALA A 118 5.59 -9.53 -8.95
CA ALA A 118 6.08 -10.39 -10.03
C ALA A 118 5.70 -9.83 -11.41
N TYR A 119 4.45 -9.43 -11.59
CA TYR A 119 4.00 -8.80 -12.84
C TYR A 119 4.77 -7.51 -13.15
N ILE A 120 4.85 -6.58 -12.19
CA ILE A 120 5.55 -5.30 -12.40
C ILE A 120 7.02 -5.55 -12.74
N TYR A 121 7.67 -6.45 -12.03
CA TYR A 121 9.06 -6.79 -12.27
C TYR A 121 9.27 -7.47 -13.63
N ALA A 122 8.39 -8.38 -14.02
CA ALA A 122 8.45 -9.06 -15.31
C ALA A 122 8.26 -8.09 -16.48
N VAL A 123 7.33 -7.11 -16.37
CA VAL A 123 7.17 -6.02 -17.35
C VAL A 123 8.47 -5.21 -17.50
N GLN A 124 9.07 -4.80 -16.38
CA GLN A 124 10.27 -3.95 -16.38
C GLN A 124 11.52 -4.64 -16.93
N ASN A 125 11.57 -5.98 -16.83
CA ASN A 125 12.72 -6.78 -17.24
C ASN A 125 12.44 -7.69 -18.46
N SER A 126 11.27 -7.57 -19.09
CA SER A 126 10.84 -8.34 -20.27
C SER A 126 10.94 -9.86 -20.06
N LEU A 127 10.54 -10.34 -18.86
CA LEU A 127 10.57 -11.76 -18.52
C LEU A 127 9.35 -12.48 -19.09
N LYS A 128 9.54 -13.75 -19.51
CA LYS A 128 8.44 -14.62 -19.99
C LYS A 128 7.79 -15.42 -18.87
N CYS A 129 8.57 -15.75 -17.83
CA CYS A 129 8.12 -16.42 -16.62
C CYS A 129 8.87 -15.85 -15.41
N ILE A 130 8.31 -16.02 -14.23
CA ILE A 130 8.86 -15.55 -12.97
C ILE A 130 8.34 -16.41 -11.83
N ASP A 131 9.21 -16.73 -10.90
CA ASP A 131 8.85 -17.46 -9.70
C ASP A 131 8.33 -16.49 -8.61
N VAL A 132 7.35 -16.93 -7.84
CA VAL A 132 6.85 -16.24 -6.66
C VAL A 132 7.03 -17.15 -5.46
N GLN A 133 7.70 -16.66 -4.44
CA GLN A 133 7.85 -17.31 -3.15
C GLN A 133 7.12 -16.54 -2.07
N MET A 134 6.29 -17.25 -1.33
CA MET A 134 5.72 -16.76 -0.07
C MET A 134 6.52 -17.34 1.09
N THR A 135 7.19 -16.49 1.84
CA THR A 135 7.96 -16.87 3.02
C THR A 135 7.19 -16.48 4.29
N TYR A 136 6.60 -17.47 4.97
CA TYR A 136 5.94 -17.27 6.26
C TYR A 136 6.91 -17.60 7.40
N CYS A 137 6.97 -16.70 8.38
CA CYS A 137 7.75 -16.88 9.60
C CYS A 137 6.84 -16.76 10.81
N GLN A 138 6.82 -17.79 11.66
CA GLN A 138 6.18 -17.71 12.96
C GLN A 138 7.04 -16.79 13.87
N MET A 139 6.40 -15.76 14.44
CA MET A 139 7.14 -14.66 15.04
C MET A 139 7.83 -14.99 16.37
N GLU A 140 7.36 -16.03 17.09
CA GLU A 140 7.92 -16.43 18.38
C GLU A 140 8.96 -17.54 18.24
N THR A 141 8.67 -18.56 17.43
CA THR A 141 9.54 -19.74 17.23
C THR A 141 10.58 -19.53 16.13
N GLU A 142 10.35 -18.53 15.25
CA GLU A 142 11.14 -18.27 14.04
C GLU A 142 11.11 -19.42 13.03
N GLU A 143 10.18 -20.35 13.18
CA GLU A 143 9.94 -21.38 12.16
C GLU A 143 9.56 -20.74 10.84
N ILE A 144 10.10 -21.27 9.72
CA ILE A 144 9.86 -20.75 8.39
C ILE A 144 9.22 -21.81 7.52
N ARG A 145 8.14 -21.42 6.79
CA ARG A 145 7.53 -22.22 5.73
C ARG A 145 7.51 -21.41 4.45
N ARG A 146 7.90 -22.04 3.34
CA ARG A 146 7.95 -21.42 2.03
C ARG A 146 7.03 -22.16 1.05
N PHE A 147 6.36 -21.37 0.22
CA PHE A 147 5.58 -21.85 -0.91
C PHE A 147 6.13 -21.17 -2.15
N CYS A 148 6.53 -21.94 -3.16
CA CYS A 148 7.05 -21.41 -4.40
C CYS A 148 6.18 -21.88 -5.57
N GLN A 149 5.90 -20.96 -6.51
CA GLN A 149 5.12 -21.23 -7.71
C GLN A 149 5.66 -20.42 -8.87
N GLU A 150 5.84 -21.04 -10.03
CA GLU A 150 6.18 -20.36 -11.28
C GLU A 150 4.90 -19.83 -11.94
N PHE A 151 5.01 -18.62 -12.50
CA PHE A 151 3.94 -17.96 -13.25
C PHE A 151 4.43 -17.53 -14.62
N GLU A 152 3.64 -17.79 -15.64
CA GLU A 152 3.86 -17.22 -16.96
C GLU A 152 3.46 -15.73 -17.00
N PHE A 153 4.19 -14.94 -17.77
CA PHE A 153 3.89 -13.51 -17.92
C PHE A 153 2.47 -13.25 -18.38
N GLN A 154 1.95 -14.04 -19.32
CA GLN A 154 0.61 -13.88 -19.87
C GLN A 154 -0.48 -14.11 -18.82
N GLU A 155 -0.28 -15.09 -17.93
CA GLU A 155 -1.17 -15.36 -16.81
C GLU A 155 -1.21 -14.20 -15.82
N LEU A 156 -0.02 -13.72 -15.42
CA LEU A 156 0.10 -12.55 -14.53
C LEU A 156 -0.49 -11.29 -15.15
N GLN A 157 -0.30 -11.07 -16.45
CA GLN A 157 -0.84 -9.92 -17.17
C GLN A 157 -2.36 -9.92 -17.14
N THR A 158 -2.98 -11.04 -17.51
CA THR A 158 -4.45 -11.16 -17.52
C THR A 158 -5.04 -10.94 -16.14
N TRP A 159 -4.46 -11.60 -15.15
CA TRP A 159 -4.89 -11.47 -13.75
C TRP A 159 -4.71 -10.05 -13.21
N PHE A 160 -3.59 -9.38 -13.50
CA PHE A 160 -3.31 -8.02 -13.04
C PHE A 160 -4.23 -7.00 -13.72
N GLN A 161 -4.50 -7.17 -15.02
CA GLN A 161 -5.43 -6.31 -15.75
C GLN A 161 -6.84 -6.42 -15.20
N ASP A 162 -7.29 -7.63 -14.86
CA ASP A 162 -8.60 -7.84 -14.22
C ASP A 162 -8.66 -7.13 -12.84
N LEU A 163 -7.62 -7.26 -12.02
CA LEU A 163 -7.52 -6.57 -10.74
C LEU A 163 -7.61 -5.05 -10.89
N VAL A 164 -6.92 -4.48 -11.89
CA VAL A 164 -6.97 -3.04 -12.20
C VAL A 164 -8.37 -2.63 -12.67
N THR A 165 -9.00 -3.40 -13.54
CA THR A 165 -10.35 -3.15 -14.04
C THR A 165 -11.37 -3.13 -12.90
N GLN A 166 -11.25 -4.04 -11.94
CA GLN A 166 -12.11 -4.04 -10.75
C GLN A 166 -11.93 -2.79 -9.87
N TYR A 167 -10.72 -2.23 -9.81
CA TYR A 167 -10.43 -1.02 -9.03
C TYR A 167 -10.81 0.27 -9.77
N GLU A 168 -10.76 0.30 -11.10
CA GLU A 168 -10.95 1.50 -11.92
C GLU A 168 -12.24 2.26 -11.61
N LYS A 169 -13.35 1.53 -11.41
CA LYS A 169 -14.65 2.12 -11.04
C LYS A 169 -14.59 2.92 -9.74
N TRP A 170 -13.80 2.46 -8.77
CA TRP A 170 -13.64 3.12 -7.49
C TRP A 170 -12.74 4.35 -7.59
N ALA A 171 -11.67 4.25 -8.38
CA ALA A 171 -10.79 5.37 -8.68
C ALA A 171 -11.55 6.49 -9.41
N LYS A 172 -12.40 6.14 -10.38
CA LYS A 172 -13.26 7.08 -11.10
C LYS A 172 -14.26 7.77 -10.16
N PHE A 173 -14.93 6.99 -9.32
CA PHE A 173 -15.82 7.53 -8.29
C PHE A 173 -15.10 8.50 -7.35
N GLU A 174 -13.88 8.18 -6.92
CA GLU A 174 -13.09 9.07 -6.05
C GLU A 174 -12.78 10.42 -6.72
N ILE A 175 -12.46 10.42 -8.02
CA ILE A 175 -12.22 11.65 -8.79
C ILE A 175 -13.49 12.49 -8.84
N GLU A 176 -14.61 11.89 -9.25
CA GLU A 176 -15.91 12.57 -9.38
C GLU A 176 -16.36 13.14 -8.04
N TRP A 177 -16.31 12.32 -7.00
CA TRP A 177 -16.65 12.74 -5.63
C TRP A 177 -15.76 13.87 -5.11
N ARG A 178 -14.45 13.81 -5.39
CA ARG A 178 -13.51 14.87 -5.00
C ARG A 178 -13.87 16.20 -5.65
N ASN A 179 -14.29 16.21 -6.91
CA ASN A 179 -14.72 17.42 -7.62
C ASN A 179 -15.99 17.99 -6.99
N VAL A 180 -17.03 17.17 -6.83
CA VAL A 180 -18.30 17.58 -6.18
C VAL A 180 -18.06 18.11 -4.77
N ARG A 181 -17.29 17.38 -3.97
CA ARG A 181 -16.92 17.79 -2.59
C ARG A 181 -16.17 19.12 -2.59
N ASN A 182 -15.18 19.30 -3.43
CA ASN A 182 -14.37 20.51 -3.46
C ASN A 182 -15.20 21.72 -3.90
N ASP A 183 -16.11 21.54 -4.85
CA ASP A 183 -17.02 22.62 -5.28
C ASP A 183 -18.01 22.99 -4.16
N SER A 184 -18.55 22.01 -3.45
CA SER A 184 -19.42 22.28 -2.30
C SER A 184 -18.70 23.00 -1.17
N ILE A 185 -17.45 22.59 -0.85
CA ILE A 185 -16.63 23.23 0.19
C ILE A 185 -16.33 24.70 -0.13
N ARG A 186 -16.13 25.06 -1.40
CA ARG A 186 -15.90 26.46 -1.81
C ARG A 186 -17.07 27.38 -1.52
N GLN A 187 -18.28 26.85 -1.38
CA GLN A 187 -19.50 27.59 -1.10
C GLN A 187 -19.82 27.70 0.40
N ILE A 188 -19.04 27.01 1.25
CA ILE A 188 -19.26 27.03 2.70
C ILE A 188 -18.66 28.33 3.27
N GLU A 189 -19.53 29.13 3.88
CA GLU A 189 -19.10 30.26 4.68
C GLU A 189 -18.91 29.84 6.15
N PHE A 190 -17.96 30.48 6.83
CA PHE A 190 -17.76 30.24 8.25
C PHE A 190 -18.98 30.75 9.02
N PRO A 191 -19.76 29.94 9.75
CA PRO A 191 -21.09 30.27 10.21
C PRO A 191 -21.10 31.18 11.47
N PHE A 192 -19.93 31.53 12.01
CA PHE A 192 -19.81 32.31 13.25
C PHE A 192 -18.83 33.47 13.07
N PRO A 193 -18.99 34.56 13.85
CA PRO A 193 -17.96 35.59 13.91
C PRO A 193 -16.65 34.99 14.44
N TYR A 194 -15.52 35.36 13.84
CA TYR A 194 -14.22 34.92 14.33
C TYR A 194 -13.96 35.47 15.73
N ARG A 195 -13.47 34.62 16.61
CA ARG A 195 -12.91 35.03 17.89
C ARG A 195 -11.57 35.70 17.71
N GLU A 196 -11.13 36.49 18.70
CA GLU A 196 -9.82 37.11 18.67
C GLU A 196 -8.71 36.08 18.44
N GLY A 197 -7.80 36.37 17.50
CA GLY A 197 -6.72 35.47 17.09
C GLY A 197 -7.14 34.24 16.27
N GLN A 198 -8.42 33.90 16.16
CA GLN A 198 -8.86 32.71 15.43
C GLN A 198 -8.62 32.84 13.94
N ARG A 199 -8.82 34.02 13.36
CA ARG A 199 -8.57 34.26 11.93
C ARG A 199 -7.09 34.09 11.58
N ASP A 200 -6.21 34.57 12.42
CA ASP A 200 -4.76 34.44 12.22
C ASP A 200 -4.33 32.98 12.31
N LEU A 201 -4.94 32.21 13.21
CA LEU A 201 -4.77 30.77 13.32
C LEU A 201 -5.18 30.06 12.02
N VAL A 202 -6.40 30.32 11.51
CA VAL A 202 -6.90 29.75 10.25
C VAL A 202 -5.96 30.06 9.10
N VAL A 203 -5.52 31.30 8.94
CA VAL A 203 -4.58 31.72 7.89
C VAL A 203 -3.24 30.99 8.03
N SER A 204 -2.75 30.82 9.25
CA SER A 204 -1.48 30.14 9.52
C SER A 204 -1.57 28.63 9.18
N VAL A 205 -2.67 27.98 9.55
CA VAL A 205 -2.95 26.59 9.20
C VAL A 205 -3.02 26.43 7.68
N TYR A 206 -3.84 27.23 7.00
CA TYR A 206 -3.99 27.20 5.55
C TYR A 206 -2.65 27.37 4.82
N ARG A 207 -1.87 28.40 5.19
CA ARG A 207 -0.54 28.64 4.58
C ARG A 207 0.43 27.50 4.83
N THR A 208 0.34 26.86 5.99
CA THR A 208 1.21 25.73 6.34
C THR A 208 0.89 24.51 5.52
N ILE A 209 -0.39 24.19 5.34
CA ILE A 209 -0.85 23.10 4.47
C ILE A 209 -0.41 23.36 3.02
N LEU A 210 -0.67 24.56 2.49
CA LEU A 210 -0.29 24.96 1.13
C LEU A 210 1.22 24.82 0.86
N ARG A 211 2.03 25.15 1.86
CA ARG A 211 3.51 25.09 1.78
C ARG A 211 4.07 23.72 2.17
N LYS A 212 3.25 22.74 2.50
CA LYS A 212 3.65 21.40 2.99
C LYS A 212 4.64 21.47 4.16
N LYS A 213 4.41 22.40 5.09
CA LYS A 213 5.26 22.60 6.28
C LYS A 213 4.58 22.04 7.53
N LYS A 214 5.31 22.05 8.64
CA LYS A 214 4.79 21.72 9.97
C LYS A 214 4.50 23.03 10.71
N LEU A 215 3.39 23.07 11.49
CA LEU A 215 2.98 24.18 12.32
C LEU A 215 2.83 23.70 13.75
N PHE A 216 3.46 24.38 14.68
CA PHE A 216 3.26 24.21 16.11
C PHE A 216 2.46 25.41 16.62
N ILE A 217 1.35 25.13 17.29
CA ILE A 217 0.42 26.16 17.76
C ILE A 217 0.29 26.03 19.27
N GLN A 218 0.57 27.12 19.97
CA GLN A 218 0.23 27.28 21.37
C GLN A 218 -0.93 28.29 21.47
N ALA A 219 -2.08 27.85 21.93
CA ALA A 219 -3.25 28.69 22.06
C ALA A 219 -4.09 28.26 23.30
N PRO A 220 -4.64 29.22 24.07
CA PRO A 220 -5.43 28.91 25.23
C PRO A 220 -6.72 28.16 24.90
N THR A 221 -7.36 27.60 25.91
CA THR A 221 -8.67 26.96 25.76
C THR A 221 -9.73 28.01 25.38
N GLY A 222 -10.68 27.62 24.53
CA GLY A 222 -11.80 28.52 24.17
C GLY A 222 -11.56 29.38 22.92
N VAL A 223 -10.36 29.47 22.35
CA VAL A 223 -10.11 30.27 21.13
C VAL A 223 -10.66 29.69 19.83
N GLY A 224 -11.35 28.54 19.88
CA GLY A 224 -11.95 27.92 18.70
C GLY A 224 -10.98 27.14 17.81
N LYS A 225 -9.92 26.52 18.37
CA LYS A 225 -8.94 25.69 17.63
C LYS A 225 -9.56 24.61 16.74
N THR A 226 -10.64 23.99 17.21
CA THR A 226 -11.32 22.89 16.48
C THR A 226 -12.04 23.36 15.22
N MET A 227 -12.36 24.66 15.17
CA MET A 227 -13.08 25.29 14.05
C MET A 227 -12.16 26.08 13.12
N ALA A 228 -10.85 26.03 13.35
CA ALA A 228 -9.85 26.78 12.58
C ALA A 228 -9.23 25.96 11.42
#